data_19dfee3f60bef9c0b6647243c27ee956
#
_entry.id   19dfee3f60bef9c0b6647243c27ee956
#
_cell.length_a   1.000
_cell.length_b   1.000
_cell.length_c   1.000
_cell.angle_alpha   90.00
_cell.angle_beta   90.00
_cell.angle_gamma   90.00
#
_symmetry.space_group_name_H-M   'P 1'
#
loop_
_entity.id
_entity.type
_entity.pdbx_description
1 polymer ?
#
loop_
_entity_poly.entity_id
_entity_poly.type
_entity_poly.pdbx_seq_one_letter_code
_entity_poly.pdbx_strand_id
1 'polypeptide(L)'
;MVRIGETFYLSSVEVSRPTTRFSAPRNGFDRDPGAGVGHLFHFDGTGRLLREIPLGEGTIYHPGGIDFDGRWLWVAVAEYRPESRSIIYRVDPETMQAREAARVNDHVGALAYDRSEGMLHGASWGSRRLYRWKVRGERLAAVGPARRNPSFYLDYQDCHGVDRQRMLCGGVSSYRLPGAAGGVFRLGGLELVDLARGAPVHQLPVEVSTPEGLPLTQNPFWIERHGDGLRGWFLPQDGRGTLFVYDILPRSASRS
;
A
#
# COMPACT_ATOMS: atom_id res chain seq x y z
N MET A 1 -3.30 -0.94 5.01
CA MET A 1 -4.05 -1.27 6.26
C MET A 1 -5.28 -2.10 5.90
N VAL A 2 -5.68 -3.08 6.73
CA VAL A 2 -6.88 -3.92 6.51
C VAL A 2 -7.71 -3.93 7.79
N ARG A 3 -9.03 -3.84 7.65
CA ARG A 3 -9.99 -4.03 8.75
C ARG A 3 -10.61 -5.43 8.67
N ILE A 4 -10.58 -6.18 9.77
CA ILE A 4 -11.25 -7.49 9.91
C ILE A 4 -12.11 -7.43 11.16
N GLY A 5 -13.44 -7.50 10.99
CA GLY A 5 -14.37 -7.27 12.11
C GLY A 5 -14.18 -5.86 12.69
N GLU A 6 -13.92 -5.76 13.98
CA GLU A 6 -13.71 -4.48 14.69
C GLU A 6 -12.23 -4.14 14.92
N THR A 7 -11.32 -4.88 14.30
CA THR A 7 -9.88 -4.68 14.49
C THR A 7 -9.17 -4.37 13.19
N PHE A 8 -7.95 -3.84 13.27
CA PHE A 8 -7.16 -3.39 12.16
C PHE A 8 -5.79 -4.06 12.13
N TYR A 9 -5.30 -4.33 10.93
CA TYR A 9 -3.93 -4.77 10.67
C TYR A 9 -3.22 -3.69 9.87
N LEU A 10 -2.02 -3.33 10.30
CA LEU A 10 -1.23 -2.23 9.74
C LEU A 10 0.21 -2.68 9.57
N SER A 11 0.72 -2.59 8.35
CA SER A 11 2.14 -2.67 8.08
C SER A 11 2.82 -1.33 8.34
N SER A 12 3.98 -1.34 8.98
CA SER A 12 4.76 -0.13 9.25
C SER A 12 6.24 -0.45 9.30
N VAL A 13 7.09 0.57 9.31
CA VAL A 13 8.54 0.43 9.37
C VAL A 13 9.13 1.32 10.46
N GLU A 14 10.02 0.76 11.26
CA GLU A 14 10.95 1.52 12.08
C GLU A 14 12.27 1.69 11.31
N VAL A 15 12.59 2.91 10.92
CA VAL A 15 13.84 3.23 10.20
C VAL A 15 14.91 3.62 11.23
N SER A 16 15.86 2.73 11.46
CA SER A 16 17.00 3.00 12.37
C SER A 16 18.14 3.79 11.70
N ARG A 17 18.30 3.62 10.36
CA ARG A 17 19.22 4.40 9.55
C ARG A 17 18.56 4.71 8.18
N PRO A 18 18.33 6.00 7.87
CA PRO A 18 17.74 6.40 6.58
C PRO A 18 18.58 5.96 5.38
N THR A 19 17.93 5.79 4.23
CA THR A 19 18.63 5.56 2.95
C THR A 19 19.38 6.81 2.52
N THR A 20 20.56 6.64 1.92
CA THR A 20 21.36 7.76 1.39
C THR A 20 21.56 7.58 -0.10
N ARG A 21 21.22 8.60 -0.89
CA ARG A 21 21.46 8.60 -2.34
C ARG A 21 22.94 8.67 -2.65
N PHE A 22 23.37 7.89 -3.64
CA PHE A 22 24.72 7.95 -4.16
C PHE A 22 24.85 9.12 -5.16
N SER A 23 26.05 9.67 -5.30
CA SER A 23 26.37 10.66 -6.32
C SER A 23 26.30 10.07 -7.75
N ALA A 24 26.59 8.78 -7.88
CA ALA A 24 26.39 7.98 -9.08
C ALA A 24 25.91 6.58 -8.67
N PRO A 25 25.12 5.88 -9.49
CA PRO A 25 24.62 4.55 -9.17
C PRO A 25 25.75 3.57 -8.82
N ARG A 26 25.54 2.72 -7.79
CA ARG A 26 26.46 1.68 -7.35
C ARG A 26 25.75 0.34 -7.43
N ASN A 27 26.34 -0.64 -8.13
CA ASN A 27 25.75 -1.97 -8.33
C ASN A 27 24.29 -1.93 -8.84
N GLY A 28 23.97 -0.95 -9.69
CA GLY A 28 22.64 -0.77 -10.26
C GLY A 28 21.65 0.01 -9.37
N PHE A 29 22.04 0.43 -8.15
CA PHE A 29 21.16 1.17 -7.24
C PHE A 29 21.53 2.64 -7.15
N ASP A 30 20.51 3.50 -6.99
CA ASP A 30 20.66 4.96 -6.81
C ASP A 30 20.98 5.35 -5.36
N ARG A 31 20.78 4.43 -4.41
CA ARG A 31 20.97 4.66 -2.96
C ARG A 31 21.35 3.38 -2.21
N ASP A 32 21.85 3.54 -1.00
CA ASP A 32 21.99 2.41 -0.07
C ASP A 32 20.59 1.97 0.46
N PRO A 33 20.47 0.75 0.98
CA PRO A 33 19.18 0.25 1.46
C PRO A 33 18.73 0.85 2.79
N GLY A 34 19.58 1.61 3.51
CA GLY A 34 19.30 2.00 4.88
C GLY A 34 19.33 0.82 5.86
N ALA A 35 18.67 0.98 7.00
CA ALA A 35 18.44 -0.07 7.98
C ALA A 35 17.15 0.21 8.77
N GLY A 36 16.47 -0.85 9.20
CA GLY A 36 15.22 -0.74 9.92
C GLY A 36 14.64 -2.10 10.27
N VAL A 37 13.44 -2.08 10.81
CA VAL A 37 12.62 -3.26 11.10
C VAL A 37 11.22 -3.04 10.53
N GLY A 38 10.74 -4.01 9.75
CA GLY A 38 9.35 -4.03 9.30
C GLY A 38 8.45 -4.62 10.38
N HIS A 39 7.25 -4.09 10.53
CA HIS A 39 6.28 -4.52 11.52
C HIS A 39 4.93 -4.78 10.88
N LEU A 40 4.19 -5.73 11.42
CA LEU A 40 2.76 -5.87 11.25
C LEU A 40 2.10 -5.74 12.61
N PHE A 41 1.29 -4.71 12.77
CA PHE A 41 0.52 -4.43 13.97
C PHE A 41 -0.90 -4.94 13.83
N HIS A 42 -1.47 -5.46 14.93
CA HIS A 42 -2.88 -5.75 15.10
C HIS A 42 -3.40 -4.91 16.27
N PHE A 43 -4.37 -4.04 16.02
CA PHE A 43 -4.95 -3.13 17.02
C PHE A 43 -6.47 -3.03 16.92
N ASP A 44 -7.12 -2.60 17.99
CA ASP A 44 -8.56 -2.41 18.01
C ASP A 44 -8.98 -0.99 17.57
N GLY A 45 -10.29 -0.77 17.46
CA GLY A 45 -10.85 0.52 17.01
C GLY A 45 -10.56 1.70 17.96
N THR A 46 -10.03 1.47 19.16
CA THR A 46 -9.57 2.51 20.09
C THR A 46 -8.09 2.85 19.92
N GLY A 47 -7.39 2.13 19.04
CA GLY A 47 -5.95 2.27 18.83
C GLY A 47 -5.10 1.46 19.82
N ARG A 48 -5.69 0.60 20.65
CA ARG A 48 -4.95 -0.27 21.57
C ARG A 48 -4.28 -1.40 20.79
N LEU A 49 -2.96 -1.51 20.93
CA LEU A 49 -2.19 -2.61 20.37
C LEU A 49 -2.61 -3.94 20.99
N LEU A 50 -2.98 -4.90 20.16
CA LEU A 50 -3.34 -6.27 20.55
C LEU A 50 -2.18 -7.22 20.34
N ARG A 51 -1.52 -7.14 19.18
CA ARG A 51 -0.36 -7.96 18.80
C ARG A 51 0.55 -7.20 17.85
N GLU A 52 1.80 -7.66 17.78
CA GLU A 52 2.82 -7.17 16.85
C GLU A 52 3.75 -8.31 16.46
N ILE A 53 4.18 -8.33 15.21
CA ILE A 53 5.26 -9.20 14.74
C ILE A 53 6.24 -8.41 13.86
N PRO A 54 7.55 -8.69 13.96
CA PRO A 54 8.51 -8.19 12.99
C PRO A 54 8.41 -8.96 11.67
N LEU A 55 8.66 -8.27 10.56
CA LEU A 55 8.70 -8.85 9.23
C LEU A 55 9.95 -8.38 8.46
N GLY A 56 10.47 -9.27 7.62
CA GLY A 56 11.64 -8.99 6.80
C GLY A 56 12.90 -9.68 7.29
N GLU A 57 14.00 -9.43 6.61
CA GLU A 57 15.33 -9.95 6.94
C GLU A 57 16.45 -9.06 6.37
N GLY A 58 17.50 -8.82 7.10
CA GLY A 58 18.67 -8.07 6.63
C GLY A 58 18.30 -6.67 6.13
N THR A 59 18.49 -6.41 4.83
CA THR A 59 18.13 -5.14 4.18
C THR A 59 16.69 -5.07 3.67
N ILE A 60 15.93 -6.17 3.76
CA ILE A 60 14.52 -6.25 3.38
C ILE A 60 13.69 -6.00 4.64
N TYR A 61 13.34 -4.75 4.90
CA TYR A 61 12.70 -4.33 6.14
C TYR A 61 11.56 -3.32 5.96
N HIS A 62 11.26 -2.91 4.72
CA HIS A 62 10.26 -1.90 4.42
C HIS A 62 8.96 -2.55 3.92
N PRO A 63 7.95 -2.81 4.80
CA PRO A 63 6.68 -3.33 4.36
C PRO A 63 5.87 -2.25 3.64
N GLY A 64 5.13 -2.69 2.62
CA GLY A 64 4.22 -1.87 1.84
C GLY A 64 2.76 -2.04 2.23
N GLY A 65 1.85 -1.61 1.35
CA GLY A 65 0.41 -1.81 1.48
C GLY A 65 0.05 -3.29 1.51
N ILE A 66 -0.97 -3.63 2.30
CA ILE A 66 -1.41 -5.00 2.59
C ILE A 66 -2.85 -5.23 2.17
N ASP A 67 -3.20 -6.49 1.85
CA ASP A 67 -4.59 -6.85 1.59
C ASP A 67 -4.96 -8.21 2.22
N PHE A 68 -6.25 -8.51 2.25
CA PHE A 68 -6.81 -9.71 2.89
C PHE A 68 -7.66 -10.51 1.89
N ASP A 69 -7.35 -11.80 1.73
CA ASP A 69 -8.06 -12.66 0.77
C ASP A 69 -9.33 -13.32 1.33
N GLY A 70 -9.65 -13.07 2.60
CA GLY A 70 -10.72 -13.72 3.36
C GLY A 70 -10.20 -14.78 4.34
N ARG A 71 -8.91 -15.16 4.23
CA ARG A 71 -8.25 -16.13 5.11
C ARG A 71 -6.87 -15.65 5.56
N TRP A 72 -6.08 -15.07 4.66
CA TRP A 72 -4.70 -14.66 4.90
C TRP A 72 -4.50 -13.18 4.61
N LEU A 73 -3.73 -12.52 5.45
CA LEU A 73 -3.15 -11.22 5.13
C LEU A 73 -1.95 -11.42 4.20
N TRP A 74 -1.87 -10.62 3.17
CA TRP A 74 -0.75 -10.58 2.23
C TRP A 74 0.07 -9.33 2.47
N VAL A 75 1.37 -9.51 2.77
CA VAL A 75 2.29 -8.42 3.13
C VAL A 75 3.55 -8.54 2.29
N ALA A 76 3.86 -7.53 1.48
CA ALA A 76 5.15 -7.41 0.83
C ALA A 76 6.09 -6.61 1.73
N VAL A 77 7.31 -7.12 1.91
CA VAL A 77 8.40 -6.41 2.61
C VAL A 77 9.56 -6.27 1.63
N ALA A 78 10.02 -5.06 1.38
CA ALA A 78 11.04 -4.75 0.37
C ALA A 78 12.30 -4.13 0.98
N GLU A 79 13.39 -4.05 0.22
CA GLU A 79 14.45 -3.10 0.51
C GLU A 79 13.93 -1.68 0.24
N TYR A 80 14.31 -0.68 1.03
CA TYR A 80 13.81 0.69 0.88
C TYR A 80 14.52 1.45 -0.25
N ARG A 81 14.48 0.85 -1.45
CA ARG A 81 15.03 1.41 -2.69
C ARG A 81 14.38 0.79 -3.92
N PRO A 82 14.34 1.51 -5.08
CA PRO A 82 13.77 0.97 -6.30
C PRO A 82 14.59 -0.22 -6.84
N GLU A 83 13.95 -1.05 -7.68
CA GLU A 83 14.57 -2.16 -8.42
C GLU A 83 15.37 -3.13 -7.55
N SER A 84 14.91 -3.34 -6.32
CA SER A 84 15.61 -4.10 -5.29
C SER A 84 15.06 -5.52 -5.14
N ARG A 85 14.72 -5.91 -3.92
CA ARG A 85 14.19 -7.25 -3.60
C ARG A 85 13.06 -7.14 -2.61
N SER A 86 12.11 -8.08 -2.70
CA SER A 86 11.00 -8.19 -1.75
C SER A 86 10.75 -9.63 -1.36
N ILE A 87 10.21 -9.81 -0.16
CA ILE A 87 9.59 -11.05 0.30
C ILE A 87 8.09 -10.78 0.44
N ILE A 88 7.27 -11.65 -0.14
CA ILE A 88 5.83 -11.62 0.08
C ILE A 88 5.50 -12.67 1.12
N TYR A 89 4.92 -12.22 2.23
CA TYR A 89 4.43 -13.06 3.31
C TYR A 89 2.92 -13.25 3.19
N ARG A 90 2.45 -14.45 3.59
CA ARG A 90 1.09 -14.65 4.04
C ARG A 90 1.10 -14.74 5.57
N VAL A 91 0.17 -14.06 6.21
CA VAL A 91 0.07 -14.01 7.66
C VAL A 91 -1.32 -14.46 8.08
N ASP A 92 -1.37 -15.37 9.04
CA ASP A 92 -2.62 -15.77 9.66
C ASP A 92 -3.09 -14.65 10.62
N PRO A 93 -4.27 -14.06 10.41
CA PRO A 93 -4.71 -12.93 11.22
C PRO A 93 -5.00 -13.31 12.69
N GLU A 94 -5.37 -14.56 12.97
CA GLU A 94 -5.69 -14.99 14.33
C GLU A 94 -4.43 -15.27 15.15
N THR A 95 -3.45 -15.93 14.55
CA THR A 95 -2.21 -16.34 15.23
C THR A 95 -1.06 -15.38 15.03
N MET A 96 -1.14 -14.49 14.05
CA MET A 96 -0.07 -13.60 13.55
C MET A 96 1.18 -14.38 13.06
N GLN A 97 1.02 -15.66 12.70
CA GLN A 97 2.12 -16.43 12.11
C GLN A 97 2.33 -16.03 10.66
N ALA A 98 3.53 -15.52 10.38
CA ALA A 98 3.96 -15.17 9.04
C ALA A 98 4.71 -16.33 8.37
N ARG A 99 4.43 -16.58 7.08
CA ARG A 99 5.13 -17.55 6.24
C ARG A 99 5.47 -16.92 4.90
N GLU A 100 6.70 -17.12 4.45
CA GLU A 100 7.13 -16.70 3.13
C GLU A 100 6.35 -17.43 2.02
N ALA A 101 5.75 -16.67 1.10
CA ALA A 101 5.03 -17.19 -0.05
C ALA A 101 5.79 -17.02 -1.37
N ALA A 102 6.58 -15.94 -1.51
CA ALA A 102 7.43 -15.69 -2.68
C ALA A 102 8.56 -14.70 -2.38
N ARG A 103 9.60 -14.75 -3.20
CA ARG A 103 10.63 -13.70 -3.33
C ARG A 103 10.52 -13.06 -4.71
N VAL A 104 10.67 -11.76 -4.77
CA VAL A 104 10.57 -10.95 -5.99
C VAL A 104 11.82 -10.11 -6.15
N ASN A 105 12.39 -10.11 -7.37
CA ASN A 105 13.56 -9.29 -7.72
C ASN A 105 13.12 -7.88 -8.14
N ASP A 106 12.34 -7.24 -7.31
CA ASP A 106 11.93 -5.83 -7.39
C ASP A 106 11.37 -5.38 -6.04
N HIS A 107 11.27 -4.07 -5.83
CA HIS A 107 10.54 -3.48 -4.73
C HIS A 107 9.04 -3.62 -4.98
N VAL A 108 8.34 -4.41 -4.19
CA VAL A 108 6.87 -4.49 -4.19
C VAL A 108 6.35 -3.66 -3.02
N GLY A 109 5.69 -2.53 -3.33
CA GLY A 109 5.27 -1.52 -2.35
C GLY A 109 3.79 -1.56 -1.97
N ALA A 110 2.95 -2.31 -2.70
CA ALA A 110 1.54 -2.52 -2.36
C ALA A 110 1.05 -3.84 -2.93
N LEU A 111 0.09 -4.45 -2.26
CA LEU A 111 -0.58 -5.68 -2.68
C LEU A 111 -2.10 -5.49 -2.71
N ALA A 112 -2.77 -6.18 -3.63
CA ALA A 112 -4.22 -6.28 -3.68
C ALA A 112 -4.65 -7.68 -4.12
N TYR A 113 -5.68 -8.25 -3.51
CA TYR A 113 -6.17 -9.59 -3.83
C TYR A 113 -7.45 -9.55 -4.64
N ASP A 114 -7.40 -10.10 -5.84
CA ASP A 114 -8.59 -10.31 -6.68
C ASP A 114 -9.28 -11.61 -6.28
N ARG A 115 -10.40 -11.49 -5.57
CA ARG A 115 -11.21 -12.63 -5.13
C ARG A 115 -11.84 -13.38 -6.29
N SER A 116 -12.16 -12.70 -7.39
CA SER A 116 -12.85 -13.32 -8.53
C SER A 116 -11.97 -14.33 -9.28
N GLU A 117 -10.68 -14.03 -9.38
CA GLU A 117 -9.71 -14.87 -10.08
C GLU A 117 -8.78 -15.65 -9.12
N GLY A 118 -8.83 -15.37 -7.82
CA GLY A 118 -7.91 -15.94 -6.84
C GLY A 118 -6.45 -15.56 -7.13
N MET A 119 -6.24 -14.29 -7.44
CA MET A 119 -4.94 -13.74 -7.82
C MET A 119 -4.50 -12.62 -6.88
N LEU A 120 -3.21 -12.61 -6.57
CA LEU A 120 -2.57 -11.49 -5.90
C LEU A 120 -1.94 -10.57 -6.95
N HIS A 121 -2.15 -9.28 -6.80
CA HIS A 121 -1.56 -8.22 -7.61
C HIS A 121 -0.63 -7.39 -6.75
N GLY A 122 0.43 -6.83 -7.36
CA GLY A 122 1.36 -5.96 -6.65
C GLY A 122 1.81 -4.79 -7.51
N ALA A 123 2.15 -3.68 -6.86
CA ALA A 123 2.73 -2.51 -7.50
C ALA A 123 4.19 -2.33 -7.06
N SER A 124 5.08 -1.96 -8.00
CA SER A 124 6.49 -1.68 -7.68
C SER A 124 6.68 -0.28 -7.11
N TRP A 125 7.92 0.05 -6.74
CA TRP A 125 8.33 1.41 -6.38
C TRP A 125 7.79 2.47 -7.36
N GLY A 126 7.20 3.53 -6.83
CA GLY A 126 6.56 4.57 -7.63
C GLY A 126 5.40 4.07 -8.49
N SER A 127 4.90 2.86 -8.21
CA SER A 127 3.79 2.21 -8.93
C SER A 127 4.06 2.03 -10.43
N ARG A 128 5.34 1.89 -10.83
CA ARG A 128 5.70 1.86 -12.26
C ARG A 128 5.41 0.53 -12.93
N ARG A 129 5.44 -0.57 -12.18
CA ARG A 129 5.19 -1.94 -12.66
C ARG A 129 4.09 -2.59 -11.86
N LEU A 130 3.21 -3.34 -12.53
CA LEU A 130 2.13 -4.13 -11.94
C LEU A 130 2.44 -5.61 -12.12
N TYR A 131 2.48 -6.34 -11.02
CA TYR A 131 2.76 -7.77 -10.93
C TYR A 131 1.48 -8.56 -10.71
N ARG A 132 1.51 -9.84 -11.10
CA ARG A 132 0.41 -10.78 -10.89
C ARG A 132 0.93 -12.14 -10.48
N TRP A 133 0.29 -12.72 -9.47
CA TRP A 133 0.59 -14.07 -9.01
C TRP A 133 -0.69 -14.85 -8.80
N LYS A 134 -0.69 -16.12 -9.24
CA LYS A 134 -1.73 -17.07 -8.84
C LYS A 134 -1.38 -17.66 -7.48
N VAL A 135 -2.32 -17.65 -6.56
CA VAL A 135 -2.16 -18.31 -5.27
C VAL A 135 -2.24 -19.82 -5.47
N ARG A 136 -1.21 -20.56 -5.05
CA ARG A 136 -1.07 -22.01 -5.18
C ARG A 136 -0.74 -22.61 -3.81
N GLY A 137 -1.78 -22.90 -3.02
CA GLY A 137 -1.60 -23.34 -1.63
C GLY A 137 -0.83 -22.29 -0.81
N GLU A 138 0.40 -22.64 -0.41
CA GLU A 138 1.26 -21.77 0.40
C GLU A 138 2.17 -20.84 -0.42
N ARG A 139 2.23 -21.02 -1.73
CA ARG A 139 3.16 -20.34 -2.63
C ARG A 139 2.44 -19.46 -3.65
N LEU A 140 3.18 -18.52 -4.20
CA LEU A 140 2.74 -17.66 -5.29
C LEU A 140 3.45 -18.09 -6.59
N ALA A 141 2.68 -18.26 -7.65
CA ALA A 141 3.20 -18.52 -9.00
C ALA A 141 3.02 -17.27 -9.85
N ALA A 142 4.12 -16.70 -10.38
CA ALA A 142 4.07 -15.53 -11.24
C ALA A 142 3.27 -15.80 -12.51
N VAL A 143 2.45 -14.83 -12.94
CA VAL A 143 1.61 -14.92 -14.14
C VAL A 143 2.06 -13.89 -15.17
N GLY A 144 2.95 -14.32 -16.05
CA GLY A 144 3.56 -13.48 -17.07
C GLY A 144 4.53 -12.43 -16.49
N PRO A 145 5.10 -11.59 -17.36
CA PRO A 145 5.97 -10.50 -16.93
C PRO A 145 5.18 -9.39 -16.23
N ALA A 146 5.88 -8.55 -15.47
CA ALA A 146 5.33 -7.32 -14.95
C ALA A 146 4.85 -6.40 -16.09
N ARG A 147 3.70 -5.77 -15.90
CA ARG A 147 3.15 -4.80 -16.86
C ARG A 147 3.51 -3.39 -16.43
N ARG A 148 3.79 -2.51 -17.39
CA ARG A 148 3.95 -1.10 -17.11
C ARG A 148 2.61 -0.49 -16.68
N ASN A 149 2.61 0.24 -15.55
CA ASN A 149 1.47 1.08 -15.19
C ASN A 149 1.46 2.33 -16.10
N PRO A 150 0.41 2.59 -16.87
CA PRO A 150 0.33 3.78 -17.73
C PRO A 150 0.11 5.07 -16.94
N SER A 151 -0.39 4.97 -15.69
CA SER A 151 -0.64 6.14 -14.84
C SER A 151 0.64 6.65 -14.19
N PHE A 152 0.75 7.98 -14.09
CA PHE A 152 1.73 8.72 -13.31
C PHE A 152 1.06 9.59 -12.26
N TYR A 153 -0.25 9.39 -12.03
CA TYR A 153 -1.01 10.23 -11.13
C TYR A 153 -0.61 10.01 -9.66
N LEU A 154 -0.48 8.76 -9.22
CA LEU A 154 -0.14 8.45 -7.83
C LEU A 154 1.05 7.49 -7.71
N ASP A 155 1.81 7.65 -6.65
CA ASP A 155 2.64 6.62 -6.03
C ASP A 155 1.78 5.89 -5.00
N TYR A 156 1.40 4.64 -5.30
CA TYR A 156 0.47 3.86 -4.47
C TYR A 156 1.13 3.49 -3.15
N GLN A 157 0.49 3.87 -2.07
CA GLN A 157 0.92 3.55 -0.71
C GLN A 157 0.16 2.34 -0.15
N ASP A 158 -1.09 2.16 -0.58
CA ASP A 158 -1.90 1.01 -0.22
C ASP A 158 -2.89 0.69 -1.33
N CYS A 159 -3.24 -0.60 -1.49
CA CYS A 159 -4.19 -1.07 -2.50
C CYS A 159 -5.06 -2.18 -1.93
N HIS A 160 -6.32 -2.25 -2.38
CA HIS A 160 -7.27 -3.29 -1.97
C HIS A 160 -8.04 -3.84 -3.17
N GLY A 161 -8.20 -5.15 -3.24
CA GLY A 161 -9.14 -5.77 -4.17
C GLY A 161 -10.57 -5.41 -3.80
N VAL A 162 -11.32 -4.77 -4.72
CA VAL A 162 -12.67 -4.30 -4.42
C VAL A 162 -13.76 -5.18 -5.03
N ASP A 163 -13.82 -5.33 -6.33
CA ASP A 163 -14.76 -6.20 -7.03
C ASP A 163 -14.35 -6.44 -8.49
N ARG A 164 -14.93 -7.47 -9.13
CA ARG A 164 -14.90 -7.69 -10.60
C ARG A 164 -13.56 -7.37 -11.26
N GLN A 165 -12.48 -7.93 -10.75
CA GLN A 165 -11.13 -7.69 -11.30
C GLN A 165 -10.69 -6.23 -11.22
N ARG A 166 -11.03 -5.55 -10.12
CA ARG A 166 -10.56 -4.18 -9.85
C ARG A 166 -9.88 -4.08 -8.51
N MET A 167 -8.90 -3.20 -8.42
CA MET A 167 -8.30 -2.77 -7.15
C MET A 167 -8.44 -1.27 -6.99
N LEU A 168 -8.64 -0.82 -5.76
CA LEU A 168 -8.63 0.57 -5.35
C LEU A 168 -7.28 0.86 -4.69
N CYS A 169 -6.50 1.79 -5.25
CA CYS A 169 -5.23 2.21 -4.71
C CYS A 169 -5.30 3.65 -4.22
N GLY A 170 -4.80 3.90 -3.02
CA GLY A 170 -4.56 5.23 -2.47
C GLY A 170 -3.09 5.57 -2.54
N GLY A 171 -2.79 6.86 -2.70
CA GLY A 171 -1.42 7.29 -2.80
C GLY A 171 -1.27 8.81 -2.87
N VAL A 172 -0.06 9.23 -3.20
CA VAL A 172 0.30 10.64 -3.25
C VAL A 172 1.17 10.94 -4.46
N SER A 173 0.98 12.13 -5.03
CA SER A 173 1.92 12.74 -5.96
C SER A 173 2.62 13.93 -5.31
N SER A 174 3.90 14.06 -5.56
CA SER A 174 4.73 15.15 -5.05
C SER A 174 5.21 16.02 -6.21
N TYR A 175 4.86 17.30 -6.17
CA TYR A 175 5.20 18.29 -7.18
C TYR A 175 6.15 19.31 -6.61
N ARG A 176 7.21 19.63 -7.34
CA ARG A 176 8.07 20.79 -7.06
C ARG A 176 7.61 21.95 -7.93
N LEU A 177 7.18 23.04 -7.29
CA LEU A 177 6.81 24.25 -8.02
C LEU A 177 8.07 24.97 -8.51
N PRO A 178 8.14 25.38 -9.80
CA PRO A 178 9.25 26.18 -10.31
C PRO A 178 9.35 27.50 -9.54
N GLY A 179 10.55 27.89 -9.12
CA GLY A 179 10.79 29.15 -8.42
C GLY A 179 10.39 29.21 -6.95
N ALA A 180 9.74 28.20 -6.41
CA ALA A 180 9.48 28.13 -4.97
C ALA A 180 10.73 27.61 -4.25
N ALA A 181 11.26 28.39 -3.32
CA ALA A 181 12.39 28.02 -2.49
C ALA A 181 12.03 26.77 -1.67
N GLY A 182 12.29 25.57 -2.23
CA GLY A 182 12.24 24.29 -1.54
C GLY A 182 10.85 23.69 -1.25
N GLY A 183 9.74 24.28 -1.72
CA GLY A 183 8.39 23.78 -1.46
C GLY A 183 8.03 22.53 -2.31
N VAL A 184 7.65 21.43 -1.63
CA VAL A 184 7.02 20.27 -2.27
C VAL A 184 5.52 20.35 -1.97
N PHE A 185 4.72 20.46 -3.02
CA PHE A 185 3.27 20.32 -2.94
C PHE A 185 2.91 18.84 -3.10
N ARG A 186 2.09 18.30 -2.18
CA ARG A 186 1.59 16.94 -2.24
C ARG A 186 0.10 16.91 -2.53
N LEU A 187 -0.29 16.09 -3.47
CA LEU A 187 -1.68 15.85 -3.83
C LEU A 187 -2.03 14.40 -3.54
N GLY A 188 -3.02 14.17 -2.71
CA GLY A 188 -3.58 12.87 -2.42
C GLY A 188 -4.60 12.44 -3.47
N GLY A 189 -4.85 11.14 -3.57
CA GLY A 189 -5.85 10.62 -4.49
C GLY A 189 -6.11 9.15 -4.35
N LEU A 190 -7.13 8.70 -5.09
CA LEU A 190 -7.49 7.30 -5.27
C LEU A 190 -7.51 6.96 -6.76
N GLU A 191 -7.05 5.78 -7.11
CA GLU A 191 -7.18 5.21 -8.45
C GLU A 191 -7.91 3.86 -8.40
N LEU A 192 -8.96 3.73 -9.20
CA LEU A 192 -9.59 2.44 -9.46
C LEU A 192 -8.92 1.82 -10.69
N VAL A 193 -8.25 0.71 -10.49
CA VAL A 193 -7.44 0.04 -11.54
C VAL A 193 -8.16 -1.22 -12.00
N ASP A 194 -8.35 -1.36 -13.32
CA ASP A 194 -8.78 -2.58 -13.96
C ASP A 194 -7.60 -3.56 -14.03
N LEU A 195 -7.72 -4.69 -13.35
CA LEU A 195 -6.67 -5.68 -13.20
C LEU A 195 -6.43 -6.51 -14.49
N ALA A 196 -7.46 -6.67 -15.31
CA ALA A 196 -7.32 -7.37 -16.60
C ALA A 196 -6.52 -6.51 -17.58
N ARG A 197 -6.80 -5.21 -17.64
CA ARG A 197 -6.08 -4.24 -18.48
C ARG A 197 -4.74 -3.82 -17.88
N GLY A 198 -4.62 -3.79 -16.56
CA GLY A 198 -3.48 -3.23 -15.83
C GLY A 198 -3.40 -1.72 -15.99
N ALA A 199 -4.55 -1.04 -15.96
CA ALA A 199 -4.65 0.41 -16.15
C ALA A 199 -5.76 1.01 -15.29
N PRO A 200 -5.60 2.26 -14.80
CA PRO A 200 -6.67 2.97 -14.11
C PRO A 200 -7.87 3.21 -15.03
N VAL A 201 -9.07 3.01 -14.49
CA VAL A 201 -10.34 3.31 -15.13
C VAL A 201 -11.04 4.51 -14.50
N HIS A 202 -10.61 4.89 -13.30
CA HIS A 202 -11.09 6.08 -12.63
C HIS A 202 -10.00 6.67 -11.72
N GLN A 203 -9.91 7.99 -11.67
CA GLN A 203 -8.98 8.74 -10.85
C GLN A 203 -9.76 9.79 -10.06
N LEU A 204 -9.56 9.82 -8.75
CA LEU A 204 -10.25 10.72 -7.84
C LEU A 204 -9.24 11.48 -6.99
N PRO A 205 -9.06 12.79 -7.18
CA PRO A 205 -8.32 13.62 -6.24
C PRO A 205 -8.98 13.62 -4.87
N VAL A 206 -8.17 13.49 -3.82
CA VAL A 206 -8.60 13.61 -2.43
C VAL A 206 -7.96 14.87 -1.84
N GLU A 207 -8.75 15.94 -1.77
CA GLU A 207 -8.29 17.26 -1.34
C GLU A 207 -8.23 17.41 0.18
N VAL A 208 -8.78 16.43 0.92
CA VAL A 208 -8.78 16.45 2.39
C VAL A 208 -7.39 16.11 2.90
N SER A 209 -6.90 16.96 3.80
CA SER A 209 -5.60 16.81 4.47
C SER A 209 -5.75 16.91 5.99
N THR A 210 -4.76 16.42 6.72
CA THR A 210 -4.66 16.64 8.16
C THR A 210 -4.44 18.11 8.48
N PRO A 211 -4.61 18.56 9.76
CA PRO A 211 -4.27 19.91 10.15
C PRO A 211 -2.84 20.33 9.83
N GLU A 212 -1.90 19.37 9.75
CA GLU A 212 -0.49 19.59 9.40
C GLU A 212 -0.26 19.62 7.86
N GLY A 213 -1.32 19.47 7.05
CA GLY A 213 -1.27 19.53 5.59
C GLY A 213 -0.85 18.21 4.92
N LEU A 214 -0.95 17.06 5.61
CA LEU A 214 -0.67 15.76 5.04
C LEU A 214 -1.90 15.23 4.30
N PRO A 215 -1.81 14.87 2.99
CA PRO A 215 -2.92 14.25 2.29
C PRO A 215 -3.40 12.96 2.97
N LEU A 216 -4.71 12.75 3.11
CA LEU A 216 -5.24 11.57 3.79
C LEU A 216 -4.77 10.24 3.19
N THR A 217 -4.52 10.22 1.88
CA THR A 217 -4.13 9.01 1.14
C THR A 217 -2.62 8.81 0.99
N GLN A 218 -1.79 9.62 1.69
CA GLN A 218 -0.33 9.46 1.58
C GLN A 218 0.23 8.23 2.30
N ASN A 219 -0.55 7.61 3.18
CA ASN A 219 -0.22 6.40 3.93
C ASN A 219 -1.44 5.45 3.92
N PRO A 220 -1.42 4.32 4.63
CA PRO A 220 -2.44 3.30 4.53
C PRO A 220 -3.86 3.79 4.79
N PHE A 221 -4.80 3.17 4.10
CA PHE A 221 -6.22 3.42 4.26
C PHE A 221 -7.04 2.12 4.21
N TRP A 222 -8.30 2.21 4.59
CA TRP A 222 -9.32 1.19 4.35
C TRP A 222 -10.64 1.86 3.99
N ILE A 223 -11.35 1.33 2.99
CA ILE A 223 -12.68 1.82 2.62
C ILE A 223 -13.62 0.63 2.46
N GLU A 224 -14.80 0.70 3.05
CA GLU A 224 -15.84 -0.32 2.92
C GLU A 224 -17.24 0.30 2.78
N ARG A 225 -18.22 -0.51 2.41
CA ARG A 225 -19.63 -0.07 2.36
C ARG A 225 -20.14 0.23 3.76
N HIS A 226 -20.85 1.35 3.91
CA HIS A 226 -21.49 1.77 5.15
C HIS A 226 -22.84 2.46 4.84
N GLY A 227 -23.96 1.81 5.19
CA GLY A 227 -25.28 2.29 4.79
C GLY A 227 -25.39 2.44 3.27
N ASP A 228 -25.88 3.58 2.83
CA ASP A 228 -26.02 3.94 1.40
C ASP A 228 -24.73 4.50 0.79
N GLY A 229 -23.67 4.65 1.57
CA GLY A 229 -22.39 5.20 1.16
C GLY A 229 -21.20 4.28 1.44
N LEU A 230 -20.08 4.92 1.72
CA LEU A 230 -18.84 4.27 2.10
C LEU A 230 -18.34 4.87 3.41
N ARG A 231 -17.57 4.11 4.17
CA ARG A 231 -16.77 4.62 5.30
C ARG A 231 -15.30 4.36 5.01
N GLY A 232 -14.51 5.41 5.16
CA GLY A 232 -13.06 5.37 5.01
C GLY A 232 -12.35 5.58 6.34
N TRP A 233 -11.30 4.80 6.57
CA TRP A 233 -10.34 4.96 7.65
C TRP A 233 -8.98 5.28 7.03
N PHE A 234 -8.34 6.34 7.51
CA PHE A 234 -7.08 6.84 6.96
C PHE A 234 -6.07 7.07 8.08
N LEU A 235 -4.85 6.66 7.87
CA LEU A 235 -3.74 6.83 8.82
C LEU A 235 -2.57 7.56 8.15
N PRO A 236 -2.72 8.87 7.84
CA PRO A 236 -1.77 9.61 6.99
C PRO A 236 -0.44 9.97 7.64
N GLN A 237 -0.36 9.98 8.98
CA GLN A 237 0.83 10.43 9.70
C GLN A 237 1.83 9.28 9.90
N ASP A 238 3.12 9.60 9.89
CA ASP A 238 4.19 8.70 10.34
C ASP A 238 4.34 8.76 11.86
N GLY A 239 4.78 7.67 12.47
CA GLY A 239 5.03 7.58 13.92
C GLY A 239 3.75 7.56 14.75
N ARG A 240 3.41 8.64 15.47
CA ARG A 240 2.15 8.75 16.20
C ARG A 240 1.03 9.11 15.25
N GLY A 241 0.32 8.10 14.74
CA GLY A 241 -0.79 8.29 13.82
C GLY A 241 -2.12 8.53 14.51
N THR A 242 -2.95 9.36 13.89
CA THR A 242 -4.38 9.51 14.21
C THR A 242 -5.19 8.78 13.14
N LEU A 243 -6.09 7.90 13.56
CA LEU A 243 -7.02 7.24 12.65
C LEU A 243 -8.16 8.20 12.34
N PHE A 244 -8.15 8.74 11.13
CA PHE A 244 -9.23 9.60 10.62
C PHE A 244 -10.32 8.73 10.01
N VAL A 245 -11.58 9.00 10.38
CA VAL A 245 -12.74 8.25 9.89
C VAL A 245 -13.69 9.22 9.20
N TYR A 246 -14.09 8.87 7.96
CA TYR A 246 -15.01 9.68 7.16
C TYR A 246 -16.13 8.82 6.58
N ASP A 247 -17.35 9.33 6.67
CA ASP A 247 -18.47 8.81 5.90
C ASP A 247 -18.54 9.53 4.55
N ILE A 248 -18.50 8.76 3.47
CA ILE A 248 -18.50 9.22 2.09
C ILE A 248 -19.88 8.93 1.52
N LEU A 249 -20.68 9.97 1.38
CA LEU A 249 -22.05 9.85 0.90
C LEU A 249 -22.14 10.19 -0.59
N PRO A 250 -23.00 9.50 -1.36
CA PRO A 250 -23.28 9.93 -2.73
C PRO A 250 -23.89 11.33 -2.71
N ARG A 251 -23.49 12.18 -3.65
CA ARG A 251 -24.21 13.44 -3.85
C ARG A 251 -25.67 13.11 -4.14
N SER A 252 -26.60 13.65 -3.34
CA SER A 252 -27.99 13.65 -3.73
C SER A 252 -28.11 14.33 -5.10
N ALA A 253 -28.68 13.64 -6.09
CA ALA A 253 -29.00 14.28 -7.35
C ALA A 253 -29.92 15.46 -7.02
N SER A 254 -29.39 16.69 -7.09
CA SER A 254 -30.24 17.87 -7.07
C SER A 254 -31.14 17.74 -8.27
N ARG A 255 -32.46 17.50 -8.03
CA ARG A 255 -33.45 17.64 -9.07
C ARG A 255 -33.39 19.09 -9.53
N SER A 256 -32.75 19.32 -10.68
CA SER A 256 -32.88 20.56 -11.43
C SER A 256 -34.25 20.58 -12.13
#